data_94416a3419e589aeb54912fd2b7d8b40
#
_entry.id   94416a3419e589aeb54912fd2b7d8b40
#
_cell.length_a   1.000
_cell.length_b   1.000
_cell.length_c   1.000
_cell.angle_alpha   90.00
_cell.angle_beta   90.00
_cell.angle_gamma   90.00
#
_symmetry.space_group_name_H-M   'P 1'
#
loop_
_entity.id
_entity.type
_entity.pdbx_description
1 polymer ?
#
loop_
_entity_poly.entity_id
_entity_poly.type
_entity_poly.pdbx_seq_one_letter_code
_entity_poly.pdbx_strand_id
1 'polypeptide(L)'
;MSDHREQQKDEIDLLQNIIFEKMQIVQEEPNYIIFMEIKSDIENPKMKFNLTVTLNDEYPDKEPTFELLEVNNFLASVKVRELEEKLKSLCKEYIGMSMLYQMYESILSFVDEEEEKIISEEKAEELKLEEAKRLLEQKKKEEEEKLLNQRTYTPVTKELFEEWYKNFIDKKKKERKEKDPNMDKLTGMQFFLNKNLKIEENNEEIAKKDEEEDKKIEDNKEEDNVEYNPELYEEDIGNIDFDKDDIDFDK
;
A
#
# COMPACT_ATOMS: atom_id res chain seq x y z
N MET A 1 -15.10 -58.53 -21.78
CA MET A 1 -15.21 -57.19 -22.41
C MET A 1 -16.32 -56.32 -21.80
N SER A 2 -17.53 -56.82 -21.53
CA SER A 2 -18.61 -56.04 -20.87
C SER A 2 -18.28 -55.66 -19.45
N ASP A 3 -17.59 -56.54 -18.71
CA ASP A 3 -17.27 -56.36 -17.28
C ASP A 3 -16.27 -55.23 -17.02
N HIS A 4 -15.18 -55.18 -17.80
CA HIS A 4 -14.18 -54.08 -17.66
C HIS A 4 -14.76 -52.72 -18.01
N ARG A 5 -15.61 -52.63 -19.02
CA ARG A 5 -16.24 -51.38 -19.44
C ARG A 5 -17.21 -50.84 -18.36
N GLU A 6 -17.92 -51.73 -17.70
CA GLU A 6 -18.80 -51.37 -16.59
C GLU A 6 -17.97 -50.89 -15.38
N GLN A 7 -16.89 -51.59 -15.03
CA GLN A 7 -15.94 -51.17 -13.98
C GLN A 7 -15.31 -49.80 -14.27
N GLN A 8 -14.86 -49.56 -15.53
CA GLN A 8 -14.34 -48.26 -15.97
C GLN A 8 -15.36 -47.14 -15.75
N LYS A 9 -16.61 -47.40 -16.15
CA LYS A 9 -17.68 -46.41 -15.99
C LYS A 9 -17.98 -46.13 -14.54
N ASP A 10 -18.09 -47.15 -13.69
CA ASP A 10 -18.35 -47.00 -12.27
C ASP A 10 -17.25 -46.19 -11.58
N GLU A 11 -15.97 -46.45 -11.95
CA GLU A 11 -14.84 -45.68 -11.42
C GLU A 11 -14.89 -44.22 -11.86
N ILE A 12 -15.19 -43.95 -13.15
CA ILE A 12 -15.33 -42.59 -13.68
C ILE A 12 -16.48 -41.84 -12.99
N ASP A 13 -17.64 -42.50 -12.82
CA ASP A 13 -18.81 -41.92 -12.17
C ASP A 13 -18.50 -41.57 -10.69
N LEU A 14 -17.78 -42.43 -9.98
CA LEU A 14 -17.33 -42.18 -8.61
C LEU A 14 -16.33 -41.00 -8.56
N LEU A 15 -15.34 -41.00 -9.45
CA LEU A 15 -14.34 -39.94 -9.52
C LEU A 15 -14.98 -38.60 -9.86
N GLN A 16 -15.93 -38.58 -10.79
CA GLN A 16 -16.66 -37.37 -11.18
C GLN A 16 -17.46 -36.77 -10.01
N ASN A 17 -17.99 -37.61 -9.11
CA ASN A 17 -18.68 -37.14 -7.91
C ASN A 17 -17.70 -36.51 -6.89
N ILE A 18 -16.45 -36.97 -6.84
CA ILE A 18 -15.43 -36.49 -5.90
C ILE A 18 -14.78 -35.18 -6.39
N ILE A 19 -14.44 -35.12 -7.68
CA ILE A 19 -13.66 -34.02 -8.26
C ILE A 19 -14.40 -33.29 -9.41
N PHE A 20 -15.71 -33.16 -9.28
CA PHE A 20 -16.69 -32.71 -10.28
C PHE A 20 -16.20 -31.57 -11.21
N GLU A 21 -15.70 -30.47 -10.63
CA GLU A 21 -15.30 -29.29 -11.41
C GLU A 21 -13.90 -29.41 -12.04
N LYS A 22 -13.09 -30.36 -11.57
CA LYS A 22 -11.69 -30.52 -11.95
C LYS A 22 -11.48 -31.65 -12.98
N MET A 23 -12.56 -32.34 -13.37
CA MET A 23 -12.52 -33.49 -14.29
C MET A 23 -13.45 -33.30 -15.48
N GLN A 24 -12.97 -33.69 -16.66
CA GLN A 24 -13.73 -33.69 -17.91
C GLN A 24 -13.50 -35.02 -18.67
N ILE A 25 -14.58 -35.62 -19.14
CA ILE A 25 -14.50 -36.76 -20.05
C ILE A 25 -14.35 -36.15 -21.44
N VAL A 26 -13.18 -36.33 -22.06
CA VAL A 26 -12.87 -35.81 -23.39
C VAL A 26 -13.43 -36.73 -24.47
N GLN A 27 -13.39 -38.06 -24.24
CA GLN A 27 -13.86 -39.07 -25.15
C GLN A 27 -14.35 -40.28 -24.37
N GLU A 28 -15.44 -40.91 -24.84
CA GLU A 28 -15.97 -42.16 -24.30
C GLU A 28 -15.64 -43.36 -25.17
N GLU A 29 -15.72 -43.23 -26.48
CA GLU A 29 -15.48 -44.34 -27.43
C GLU A 29 -14.37 -44.00 -28.45
N PRO A 30 -13.54 -44.94 -28.86
CA PRO A 30 -13.51 -46.35 -28.44
C PRO A 30 -12.98 -46.58 -27.04
N ASN A 31 -12.13 -45.67 -26.52
CA ASN A 31 -11.54 -45.69 -25.18
C ASN A 31 -11.92 -44.44 -24.42
N TYR A 32 -12.07 -44.53 -23.09
CA TYR A 32 -12.24 -43.37 -22.28
C TYR A 32 -10.96 -42.54 -22.27
N ILE A 33 -11.08 -41.25 -22.57
CA ILE A 33 -10.04 -40.23 -22.39
C ILE A 33 -10.55 -39.23 -21.36
N ILE A 34 -9.86 -39.16 -20.26
CA ILE A 34 -10.23 -38.35 -19.10
C ILE A 34 -9.18 -37.27 -18.91
N PHE A 35 -9.64 -36.05 -18.80
CA PHE A 35 -8.81 -34.89 -18.47
C PHE A 35 -9.09 -34.46 -17.04
N MET A 36 -8.03 -34.25 -16.26
CA MET A 36 -8.12 -33.78 -14.85
C MET A 36 -7.20 -32.58 -14.65
N GLU A 37 -7.75 -31.51 -14.11
CA GLU A 37 -7.00 -30.33 -13.66
C GLU A 37 -6.67 -30.51 -12.18
N ILE A 38 -5.39 -30.44 -11.83
CA ILE A 38 -4.89 -30.64 -10.47
C ILE A 38 -4.12 -29.40 -10.03
N LYS A 39 -4.62 -28.79 -8.99
CA LYS A 39 -4.02 -27.63 -8.33
C LYS A 39 -4.35 -27.66 -6.83
N SER A 40 -3.51 -27.06 -6.03
CA SER A 40 -3.81 -26.88 -4.60
C SER A 40 -5.04 -26.00 -4.38
N ASP A 41 -5.75 -26.22 -3.28
CA ASP A 41 -6.92 -25.42 -2.89
C ASP A 41 -6.57 -24.12 -2.17
N ILE A 42 -5.30 -23.69 -2.22
CA ILE A 42 -4.86 -22.41 -1.68
C ILE A 42 -5.37 -21.24 -2.54
N GLU A 43 -5.42 -20.04 -1.97
CA GLU A 43 -5.99 -18.85 -2.60
C GLU A 43 -5.33 -18.49 -3.95
N ASN A 44 -4.00 -18.67 -4.06
CA ASN A 44 -3.23 -18.40 -5.27
C ASN A 44 -2.23 -19.53 -5.56
N PRO A 45 -2.68 -20.66 -6.14
CA PRO A 45 -1.79 -21.77 -6.44
C PRO A 45 -0.78 -21.39 -7.54
N LYS A 46 0.50 -21.65 -7.28
CA LYS A 46 1.58 -21.40 -8.23
C LYS A 46 1.76 -22.54 -9.22
N MET A 47 1.37 -23.73 -8.80
CA MET A 47 1.49 -24.93 -9.58
C MET A 47 0.14 -25.44 -10.05
N LYS A 48 0.11 -25.89 -11.29
CA LYS A 48 -1.07 -26.48 -11.90
C LYS A 48 -0.63 -27.60 -12.84
N PHE A 49 -1.21 -28.75 -12.67
CA PHE A 49 -0.99 -29.91 -13.53
C PHE A 49 -2.25 -30.27 -14.28
N ASN A 50 -2.06 -30.68 -15.53
CA ASN A 50 -3.09 -31.32 -16.34
C ASN A 50 -2.71 -32.79 -16.52
N LEU A 51 -3.56 -33.68 -16.05
CA LEU A 51 -3.41 -35.11 -16.25
C LEU A 51 -4.43 -35.60 -17.27
N THR A 52 -3.95 -36.15 -18.36
CA THR A 52 -4.79 -36.82 -19.37
C THR A 52 -4.57 -38.32 -19.27
N VAL A 53 -5.61 -39.08 -18.99
CA VAL A 53 -5.56 -40.54 -18.87
C VAL A 53 -6.40 -41.18 -19.94
N THR A 54 -5.82 -42.14 -20.66
CA THR A 54 -6.51 -42.95 -21.65
C THR A 54 -6.63 -44.38 -21.12
N LEU A 55 -7.86 -44.83 -20.92
CA LEU A 55 -8.17 -46.19 -20.50
C LEU A 55 -8.23 -47.11 -21.69
N ASN A 56 -7.48 -48.19 -21.64
CA ASN A 56 -7.55 -49.25 -22.66
C ASN A 56 -8.68 -50.26 -22.33
N ASP A 57 -9.00 -51.13 -23.30
CA ASP A 57 -10.07 -52.12 -23.16
C ASP A 57 -9.82 -53.16 -22.03
N GLU A 58 -8.56 -53.33 -21.63
CA GLU A 58 -8.12 -54.29 -20.62
C GLU A 58 -7.89 -53.65 -19.24
N TYR A 59 -8.20 -52.36 -19.10
CA TYR A 59 -8.17 -51.69 -17.82
C TYR A 59 -9.32 -52.19 -16.93
N PRO A 60 -9.12 -52.50 -15.63
CA PRO A 60 -7.94 -52.22 -14.78
C PRO A 60 -6.82 -53.28 -14.83
N ASP A 61 -6.98 -54.37 -15.53
CA ASP A 61 -5.98 -55.46 -15.60
C ASP A 61 -4.69 -55.06 -16.28
N LYS A 62 -4.72 -54.01 -17.06
CA LYS A 62 -3.54 -53.34 -17.65
C LYS A 62 -3.45 -51.87 -17.26
N GLU A 63 -2.23 -51.39 -17.21
CA GLU A 63 -1.92 -49.98 -16.93
C GLU A 63 -2.60 -49.05 -17.96
N PRO A 64 -3.20 -47.94 -17.55
CA PRO A 64 -3.67 -46.92 -18.45
C PRO A 64 -2.48 -46.14 -19.04
N THR A 65 -2.71 -45.51 -20.19
CA THR A 65 -1.75 -44.56 -20.73
C THR A 65 -2.06 -43.17 -20.17
N PHE A 66 -1.07 -42.47 -19.66
CA PHE A 66 -1.28 -41.13 -19.15
C PHE A 66 -0.23 -40.14 -19.68
N GLU A 67 -0.63 -38.88 -19.74
CA GLU A 67 0.20 -37.75 -20.07
C GLU A 67 0.04 -36.71 -18.96
N LEU A 68 1.15 -36.28 -18.35
CA LEU A 68 1.21 -35.29 -17.32
C LEU A 68 1.85 -34.02 -17.84
N LEU A 69 1.16 -32.90 -17.76
CA LEU A 69 1.64 -31.61 -18.23
C LEU A 69 1.58 -30.58 -17.08
N GLU A 70 2.72 -30.01 -16.75
CA GLU A 70 2.76 -28.84 -15.88
C GLU A 70 2.45 -27.58 -16.70
N VAL A 71 1.41 -26.85 -16.33
CA VAL A 71 0.91 -25.70 -17.12
C VAL A 71 1.78 -24.47 -16.92
N ASN A 72 2.25 -24.22 -15.71
CA ASN A 72 2.93 -22.98 -15.35
C ASN A 72 4.45 -23.03 -15.52
N ASN A 73 5.01 -24.20 -15.82
CA ASN A 73 6.47 -24.44 -15.92
C ASN A 73 7.26 -23.89 -14.71
N PHE A 74 6.69 -24.03 -13.54
CA PHE A 74 7.27 -23.51 -12.30
C PHE A 74 8.32 -24.45 -11.72
N LEU A 75 8.11 -25.76 -11.90
CA LEU A 75 9.01 -26.80 -11.38
C LEU A 75 10.15 -27.10 -12.35
N ALA A 76 11.26 -27.51 -11.76
CA ALA A 76 12.33 -28.09 -12.56
C ALA A 76 11.85 -29.38 -13.24
N SER A 77 12.19 -29.58 -14.52
CA SER A 77 11.82 -30.76 -15.32
C SER A 77 12.22 -32.09 -14.67
N VAL A 78 13.20 -32.08 -13.77
CA VAL A 78 13.62 -33.26 -12.98
C VAL A 78 12.52 -33.70 -12.02
N LYS A 79 11.88 -32.76 -11.30
CA LYS A 79 10.79 -33.05 -10.34
C LYS A 79 9.54 -33.56 -11.06
N VAL A 80 9.22 -32.99 -12.21
CA VAL A 80 8.09 -33.48 -13.03
C VAL A 80 8.33 -34.93 -13.47
N ARG A 81 9.54 -35.25 -13.89
CA ARG A 81 9.91 -36.62 -14.27
C ARG A 81 9.89 -37.59 -13.07
N GLU A 82 10.35 -37.19 -11.91
CA GLU A 82 10.25 -37.98 -10.68
C GLU A 82 8.78 -38.28 -10.33
N LEU A 83 7.88 -37.29 -10.50
CA LEU A 83 6.46 -37.48 -10.32
C LEU A 83 5.87 -38.46 -11.34
N GLU A 84 6.26 -38.38 -12.63
CA GLU A 84 5.85 -39.32 -13.65
C GLU A 84 6.33 -40.75 -13.34
N GLU A 85 7.56 -40.92 -12.88
CA GLU A 85 8.10 -42.23 -12.45
C GLU A 85 7.35 -42.80 -11.26
N LYS A 86 6.98 -41.94 -10.28
CA LYS A 86 6.13 -42.32 -9.16
C LYS A 86 4.76 -42.79 -9.62
N LEU A 87 4.13 -42.08 -10.57
CA LEU A 87 2.83 -42.48 -11.15
C LEU A 87 2.93 -43.81 -11.89
N LYS A 88 3.99 -44.03 -12.69
CA LYS A 88 4.21 -45.31 -13.36
C LYS A 88 4.38 -46.47 -12.36
N SER A 89 5.04 -46.24 -11.26
CA SER A 89 5.18 -47.23 -10.18
C SER A 89 3.85 -47.54 -9.52
N LEU A 90 3.05 -46.48 -9.26
CA LEU A 90 1.70 -46.59 -8.69
C LEU A 90 0.78 -47.39 -9.64
N CYS A 91 0.78 -47.11 -10.94
CA CYS A 91 -0.01 -47.87 -11.89
C CYS A 91 0.31 -49.37 -11.86
N LYS A 92 1.59 -49.76 -11.70
CA LYS A 92 2.00 -51.18 -11.58
C LYS A 92 1.51 -51.82 -10.28
N GLU A 93 1.50 -51.09 -9.19
CA GLU A 93 1.05 -51.57 -7.87
C GLU A 93 -0.46 -51.83 -7.83
N TYR A 94 -1.24 -51.00 -8.53
CA TYR A 94 -2.71 -51.05 -8.52
C TYR A 94 -3.30 -51.85 -9.70
N ILE A 95 -2.51 -52.61 -10.45
CA ILE A 95 -3.03 -53.50 -11.52
C ILE A 95 -4.16 -54.38 -10.97
N GLY A 96 -5.30 -54.42 -11.67
CA GLY A 96 -6.50 -55.12 -11.29
C GLY A 96 -7.42 -54.39 -10.33
N MET A 97 -7.06 -53.13 -9.95
CA MET A 97 -7.85 -52.26 -9.08
C MET A 97 -8.06 -50.88 -9.70
N SER A 98 -9.09 -50.19 -9.28
CA SER A 98 -9.32 -48.78 -9.66
C SER A 98 -8.16 -47.89 -9.20
N MET A 99 -7.54 -47.16 -10.13
CA MET A 99 -6.32 -46.39 -9.82
C MET A 99 -6.39 -44.90 -10.18
N LEU A 100 -7.45 -44.46 -10.85
CA LEU A 100 -7.58 -43.05 -11.27
C LEU A 100 -7.56 -42.08 -10.12
N TYR A 101 -8.28 -42.41 -9.04
CA TYR A 101 -8.29 -41.57 -7.83
C TYR A 101 -6.93 -41.52 -7.16
N GLN A 102 -6.21 -42.64 -7.10
CA GLN A 102 -4.87 -42.73 -6.51
C GLN A 102 -3.85 -41.90 -7.32
N MET A 103 -3.98 -41.90 -8.66
CA MET A 103 -3.16 -41.04 -9.52
C MET A 103 -3.43 -39.57 -9.23
N TYR A 104 -4.70 -39.17 -9.18
CA TYR A 104 -5.12 -37.80 -8.86
C TYR A 104 -4.58 -37.37 -7.48
N GLU A 105 -4.80 -38.18 -6.45
CA GLU A 105 -4.37 -37.88 -5.07
C GLU A 105 -2.85 -37.82 -4.92
N SER A 106 -2.12 -38.69 -5.63
CA SER A 106 -0.65 -38.67 -5.64
C SER A 106 -0.07 -37.38 -6.23
N ILE A 107 -0.70 -36.84 -7.28
CA ILE A 107 -0.30 -35.56 -7.86
C ILE A 107 -0.71 -34.40 -6.95
N LEU A 108 -1.92 -34.44 -6.39
CA LEU A 108 -2.41 -33.40 -5.49
C LEU A 108 -1.52 -33.28 -4.25
N SER A 109 -1.19 -34.41 -3.60
CA SER A 109 -0.28 -34.44 -2.45
C SER A 109 1.10 -33.86 -2.80
N PHE A 110 1.62 -34.18 -3.99
CA PHE A 110 2.88 -33.64 -4.45
C PHE A 110 2.80 -32.10 -4.65
N VAL A 111 1.72 -31.63 -5.25
CA VAL A 111 1.47 -30.19 -5.44
C VAL A 111 1.39 -29.47 -4.10
N ASP A 112 0.62 -30.00 -3.16
CA ASP A 112 0.45 -29.42 -1.84
C ASP A 112 1.77 -29.35 -1.05
N GLU A 113 2.57 -30.44 -1.09
CA GLU A 113 3.89 -30.47 -0.45
C GLU A 113 4.88 -29.43 -1.04
N GLU A 114 4.90 -29.28 -2.36
CA GLU A 114 5.79 -28.33 -3.03
C GLU A 114 5.30 -26.87 -2.84
N GLU A 115 3.99 -26.62 -2.88
CA GLU A 115 3.41 -25.32 -2.57
C GLU A 115 3.70 -24.89 -1.13
N GLU A 116 3.57 -25.80 -0.16
CA GLU A 116 3.88 -25.53 1.24
C GLU A 116 5.36 -25.15 1.44
N LYS A 117 6.27 -25.85 0.75
CA LYS A 117 7.72 -25.51 0.77
C LYS A 117 7.95 -24.10 0.23
N ILE A 118 7.35 -23.75 -0.91
CA ILE A 118 7.50 -22.43 -1.52
C ILE A 118 6.97 -21.34 -0.59
N ILE A 119 5.78 -21.54 -0.02
CA ILE A 119 5.18 -20.58 0.92
C ILE A 119 6.07 -20.39 2.16
N SER A 120 6.66 -21.49 2.65
CA SER A 120 7.57 -21.43 3.81
C SER A 120 8.86 -20.69 3.50
N GLU A 121 9.44 -20.92 2.32
CA GLU A 121 10.65 -20.22 1.84
C GLU A 121 10.40 -18.72 1.64
N GLU A 122 9.29 -18.35 1.01
CA GLU A 122 8.91 -16.94 0.82
C GLU A 122 8.71 -16.21 2.14
N LYS A 123 8.02 -16.82 3.09
CA LYS A 123 7.87 -16.26 4.45
C LYS A 123 9.21 -16.09 5.16
N ALA A 124 10.12 -17.06 4.99
CA ALA A 124 11.45 -16.97 5.58
C ALA A 124 12.30 -15.85 4.94
N GLU A 125 12.17 -15.62 3.63
CA GLU A 125 12.83 -14.52 2.93
C GLU A 125 12.25 -13.17 3.34
N GLU A 126 10.93 -13.06 3.45
CA GLU A 126 10.26 -11.84 3.90
C GLU A 126 10.70 -11.44 5.31
N LEU A 127 10.74 -12.40 6.24
CA LEU A 127 11.25 -12.17 7.60
C LEU A 127 12.70 -11.69 7.61
N LYS A 128 13.58 -12.29 6.81
CA LYS A 128 14.98 -11.85 6.69
C LYS A 128 15.09 -10.42 6.14
N LEU A 129 14.26 -10.09 5.16
CA LEU A 129 14.22 -8.75 4.58
C LEU A 129 13.72 -7.71 5.59
N GLU A 130 12.72 -8.06 6.38
CA GLU A 130 12.20 -7.19 7.44
C GLU A 130 13.23 -6.96 8.55
N GLU A 131 13.91 -8.01 8.99
CA GLU A 131 15.02 -7.91 9.96
C GLU A 131 16.17 -7.04 9.43
N ALA A 132 16.54 -7.21 8.17
CA ALA A 132 17.56 -6.38 7.54
C ALA A 132 17.17 -4.90 7.47
N LYS A 133 15.92 -4.60 7.13
CA LYS A 133 15.36 -3.23 7.14
C LYS A 133 15.40 -2.62 8.55
N ARG A 134 14.96 -3.38 9.56
CA ARG A 134 14.98 -2.95 10.97
C ARG A 134 16.38 -2.66 11.47
N LEU A 135 17.34 -3.52 11.13
CA LEU A 135 18.74 -3.33 11.49
C LEU A 135 19.35 -2.09 10.83
N LEU A 136 19.01 -1.85 9.56
CA LEU A 136 19.45 -0.65 8.84
C LEU A 136 18.88 0.63 9.47
N GLU A 137 17.62 0.61 9.86
CA GLU A 137 16.98 1.74 10.54
C GLU A 137 17.60 2.01 11.91
N GLN A 138 17.90 0.96 12.68
CA GLN A 138 18.61 1.11 13.95
C GLN A 138 19.99 1.74 13.77
N LYS A 139 20.78 1.27 12.78
CA LYS A 139 22.08 1.87 12.48
C LYS A 139 21.99 3.34 12.10
N LYS A 140 20.99 3.72 11.29
CA LYS A 140 20.76 5.13 10.95
C LYS A 140 20.44 5.97 12.18
N LYS A 141 19.57 5.47 13.07
CA LYS A 141 19.24 6.17 14.32
C LYS A 141 20.47 6.32 15.23
N GLU A 142 21.29 5.28 15.35
CA GLU A 142 22.54 5.35 16.12
C GLU A 142 23.56 6.34 15.51
N GLU A 143 23.66 6.41 14.19
CA GLU A 143 24.50 7.39 13.51
C GLU A 143 24.00 8.82 13.71
N GLU A 144 22.69 9.04 13.59
CA GLU A 144 22.07 10.33 13.86
C GLU A 144 22.27 10.76 15.30
N GLU A 145 22.10 9.85 16.26
CA GLU A 145 22.34 10.13 17.68
C GLU A 145 23.81 10.44 17.95
N LYS A 146 24.76 9.69 17.34
CA LYS A 146 26.20 10.00 17.44
C LYS A 146 26.52 11.37 16.86
N LEU A 147 25.91 11.71 15.70
CA LEU A 147 26.09 13.01 15.06
C LEU A 147 25.49 14.14 15.92
N LEU A 148 24.34 13.89 16.54
CA LEU A 148 23.68 14.81 17.47
C LEU A 148 24.54 15.04 18.72
N ASN A 149 25.09 13.97 19.30
CA ASN A 149 25.95 14.05 20.47
C ASN A 149 27.33 14.68 20.18
N GLN A 150 27.81 14.62 18.94
CA GLN A 150 29.03 15.31 18.52
C GLN A 150 28.82 16.81 18.26
N ARG A 151 27.59 17.25 18.02
CA ARG A 151 27.27 18.66 17.96
C ARG A 151 27.29 19.22 19.38
N THR A 152 28.30 20.03 19.68
CA THR A 152 28.33 20.84 20.90
C THR A 152 27.19 21.87 20.82
N TYR A 153 26.04 21.50 21.34
CA TYR A 153 24.96 22.47 21.45
C TYR A 153 25.32 23.53 22.48
N THR A 154 25.49 24.76 22.04
CA THR A 154 25.48 25.87 22.96
C THR A 154 24.07 25.96 23.52
N PRO A 155 23.85 25.75 24.84
CA PRO A 155 22.51 25.86 25.42
C PRO A 155 21.95 27.24 25.10
N VAL A 156 20.82 27.30 24.41
CA VAL A 156 20.15 28.56 24.09
C VAL A 156 19.47 29.05 25.38
N THR A 157 20.19 29.82 26.18
CA THR A 157 19.61 30.55 27.31
C THR A 157 18.99 31.84 26.79
N LYS A 158 18.04 32.39 27.57
CA LYS A 158 17.38 33.67 27.25
C LYS A 158 18.40 34.79 27.06
N GLU A 159 19.42 34.82 27.89
CA GLU A 159 20.49 35.83 27.90
C GLU A 159 21.35 35.74 26.61
N LEU A 160 21.77 34.53 26.23
CA LEU A 160 22.51 34.28 24.96
C LEU A 160 21.68 34.63 23.72
N PHE A 161 20.38 34.35 23.76
CA PHE A 161 19.48 34.73 22.69
C PHE A 161 19.31 36.24 22.57
N GLU A 162 19.16 36.96 23.71
CA GLU A 162 19.05 38.41 23.71
C GLU A 162 20.33 39.09 23.22
N GLU A 163 21.51 38.58 23.60
CA GLU A 163 22.80 39.07 23.13
C GLU A 163 22.97 38.83 21.64
N TRP A 164 22.66 37.61 21.17
CA TRP A 164 22.69 37.28 19.74
C TRP A 164 21.72 38.16 18.93
N TYR A 165 20.50 38.33 19.43
CA TYR A 165 19.46 39.13 18.79
C TYR A 165 19.87 40.60 18.67
N LYS A 166 20.46 41.15 19.72
CA LYS A 166 20.99 42.51 19.72
C LYS A 166 22.10 42.66 18.65
N ASN A 167 23.06 41.77 18.64
CA ASN A 167 24.13 41.74 17.65
C ASN A 167 23.61 41.60 16.23
N PHE A 168 22.61 40.74 16.01
CA PHE A 168 21.95 40.54 14.74
C PHE A 168 21.26 41.81 14.23
N ILE A 169 20.51 42.48 15.08
CA ILE A 169 19.82 43.75 14.75
C ILE A 169 20.83 44.84 14.42
N ASP A 170 21.90 44.97 15.22
CA ASP A 170 22.93 45.96 14.97
C ASP A 170 23.70 45.71 13.67
N LYS A 171 23.96 44.41 13.35
CA LYS A 171 24.55 44.03 12.06
C LYS A 171 23.60 44.37 10.90
N LYS A 172 22.33 44.05 11.05
CA LYS A 172 21.30 44.37 10.04
C LYS A 172 21.12 45.87 9.85
N LYS A 173 21.20 46.67 10.91
CA LYS A 173 21.16 48.13 10.83
C LYS A 173 22.38 48.71 10.11
N LYS A 174 23.58 48.14 10.34
CA LYS A 174 24.80 48.54 9.63
C LYS A 174 24.71 48.18 8.11
N GLU A 175 24.31 46.95 7.79
CA GLU A 175 24.14 46.53 6.41
C GLU A 175 23.08 47.34 5.64
N ARG A 176 22.01 47.79 6.33
CA ARG A 176 21.00 48.67 5.74
C ARG A 176 21.54 50.10 5.49
N LYS A 177 22.34 50.63 6.42
CA LYS A 177 22.96 51.96 6.27
C LYS A 177 23.96 52.01 5.12
N GLU A 178 24.66 50.89 4.86
CA GLU A 178 25.59 50.77 3.74
C GLU A 178 24.89 50.64 2.38
N LYS A 179 23.68 50.07 2.35
CA LYS A 179 22.92 49.78 1.12
C LYS A 179 21.97 50.90 0.68
N ASP A 180 21.57 51.78 1.58
CA ASP A 180 20.54 52.78 1.27
C ASP A 180 20.85 54.13 1.95
N PRO A 181 21.47 55.08 1.22
CA PRO A 181 21.78 56.42 1.74
C PRO A 181 20.53 57.30 2.01
N ASN A 182 19.32 56.77 1.72
CA ASN A 182 18.07 57.49 1.87
C ASN A 182 17.24 57.03 3.11
N MET A 183 17.90 56.49 4.12
CA MET A 183 17.26 55.87 5.26
C MET A 183 16.65 56.86 6.30
N ASP A 184 16.77 58.16 6.07
CA ASP A 184 16.09 59.18 6.87
C ASP A 184 14.62 59.41 6.49
N LYS A 185 14.12 58.68 5.47
CA LYS A 185 12.69 58.67 5.13
C LYS A 185 11.95 57.68 5.99
N LEU A 186 10.92 58.14 6.68
CA LEU A 186 10.01 57.29 7.45
C LEU A 186 9.55 56.08 6.61
N THR A 187 9.67 54.86 7.16
CA THR A 187 9.06 53.69 6.55
C THR A 187 7.54 53.86 6.50
N GLY A 188 6.86 53.25 5.52
CA GLY A 188 5.41 53.33 5.42
C GLY A 188 4.67 53.02 6.74
N MET A 189 5.17 52.05 7.50
CA MET A 189 4.64 51.73 8.82
C MET A 189 4.81 52.84 9.86
N GLN A 190 5.99 53.48 9.87
CA GLN A 190 6.24 54.65 10.76
C GLN A 190 5.39 55.87 10.33
N PHE A 191 5.17 56.03 9.03
CA PHE A 191 4.28 57.05 8.50
C PHE A 191 2.82 56.85 8.98
N PHE A 192 2.33 55.64 8.92
CA PHE A 192 0.98 55.32 9.39
C PHE A 192 0.85 55.44 10.92
N LEU A 193 1.85 54.99 11.67
CA LEU A 193 1.88 55.16 13.13
C LEU A 193 1.87 56.66 13.54
N ASN A 194 2.69 57.47 12.90
CA ASN A 194 2.72 58.93 13.15
C ASN A 194 1.42 59.60 12.70
N LYS A 195 0.79 59.10 11.62
CA LYS A 195 -0.52 59.62 11.20
C LYS A 195 -1.62 59.27 12.17
N ASN A 196 -1.62 58.03 12.70
CA ASN A 196 -2.60 57.61 13.70
C ASN A 196 -2.43 58.35 15.04
N LEU A 197 -1.20 58.53 15.50
CA LEU A 197 -0.93 59.36 16.68
C LEU A 197 -1.43 60.81 16.53
N LYS A 198 -1.25 61.42 15.36
CA LYS A 198 -1.78 62.76 15.06
C LYS A 198 -3.32 62.78 14.96
N ILE A 199 -3.93 61.67 14.53
CA ILE A 199 -5.38 61.56 14.52
C ILE A 199 -5.92 61.38 15.93
N GLU A 200 -5.25 60.60 16.79
CA GLU A 200 -5.59 60.48 18.21
C GLU A 200 -5.42 61.79 18.96
N GLU A 201 -4.32 62.56 18.75
CA GLU A 201 -4.13 63.88 19.32
C GLU A 201 -5.21 64.86 18.85
N ASN A 202 -5.57 64.85 17.56
CA ASN A 202 -6.64 65.69 17.04
C ASN A 202 -8.03 65.28 17.58
N ASN A 203 -8.27 63.96 17.76
CA ASN A 203 -9.51 63.50 18.34
C ASN A 203 -9.63 63.85 19.86
N GLU A 204 -8.50 63.83 20.59
CA GLU A 204 -8.49 64.33 21.98
C GLU A 204 -8.70 65.85 22.08
N GLU A 205 -8.23 66.62 21.11
CA GLU A 205 -8.51 68.07 21.04
C GLU A 205 -9.97 68.36 20.65
N ILE A 206 -10.57 67.53 19.78
CA ILE A 206 -12.00 67.59 19.39
C ILE A 206 -12.86 67.16 20.57
N ALA A 207 -12.53 66.05 21.27
CA ALA A 207 -13.29 65.60 22.43
C ALA A 207 -13.27 66.64 23.58
N LYS A 208 -12.17 67.36 23.76
CA LYS A 208 -12.10 68.45 24.74
C LYS A 208 -12.94 69.67 24.34
N LYS A 209 -13.23 69.88 23.06
CA LYS A 209 -14.08 70.93 22.55
C LYS A 209 -15.55 70.54 22.60
N ASP A 210 -15.86 69.26 22.38
CA ASP A 210 -17.22 68.74 22.43
C ASP A 210 -17.78 68.63 23.85
N GLU A 211 -16.90 68.43 24.89
CA GLU A 211 -17.30 68.48 26.31
C GLU A 211 -17.72 69.91 26.78
N GLU A 212 -17.36 70.96 26.05
CA GLU A 212 -17.84 72.31 26.31
C GLU A 212 -19.18 72.67 25.58
N GLU A 213 -19.52 71.92 24.51
CA GLU A 213 -20.78 72.15 23.75
C GLU A 213 -21.96 71.23 24.17
N ASP A 214 -21.69 70.03 24.79
CA ASP A 214 -22.72 69.06 25.20
C ASP A 214 -23.50 69.41 26.47
N LYS A 215 -23.39 70.62 26.95
CA LYS A 215 -24.33 71.14 27.97
C LYS A 215 -25.59 71.74 27.42
N LYS A 216 -25.89 71.58 26.16
CA LYS A 216 -27.09 72.20 25.52
C LYS A 216 -27.70 71.34 24.40
N ILE A 217 -27.93 70.09 24.54
CA ILE A 217 -28.96 69.38 23.72
C ILE A 217 -29.15 68.00 24.34
N GLU A 218 -30.02 67.87 25.32
CA GLU A 218 -30.85 66.69 25.53
C GLU A 218 -31.99 66.84 24.53
N ASP A 219 -32.12 65.87 23.67
CA ASP A 219 -33.27 65.29 22.97
C ASP A 219 -32.94 64.97 21.53
N ASN A 220 -32.61 63.74 21.25
CA ASN A 220 -33.25 62.88 20.25
C ASN A 220 -32.48 61.56 20.11
N LYS A 221 -33.11 60.51 20.61
CA LYS A 221 -32.76 59.12 20.31
C LYS A 221 -33.28 58.75 18.95
N GLU A 222 -32.41 58.26 18.06
CA GLU A 222 -32.75 57.22 17.07
C GLU A 222 -31.62 56.24 16.97
N GLU A 223 -31.95 54.99 17.33
CA GLU A 223 -31.09 53.82 17.29
C GLU A 223 -30.98 53.35 15.84
N ASP A 224 -29.85 53.52 15.21
CA ASP A 224 -29.51 52.76 13.98
C ASP A 224 -28.91 51.41 14.35
N ASN A 225 -29.77 50.41 14.34
CA ASN A 225 -29.43 48.98 14.49
C ASN A 225 -28.87 48.47 13.19
N VAL A 226 -27.56 48.36 13.05
CA VAL A 226 -26.95 47.71 11.90
C VAL A 226 -27.01 46.20 12.13
N GLU A 227 -27.96 45.58 11.46
CA GLU A 227 -28.17 44.14 11.46
C GLU A 227 -27.02 43.45 10.73
N TYR A 228 -26.21 42.68 11.51
CA TYR A 228 -25.12 41.84 11.01
C TYR A 228 -25.74 40.68 10.22
N ASN A 229 -25.50 40.60 8.91
CA ASN A 229 -25.94 39.49 8.08
C ASN A 229 -24.79 38.48 7.91
N PRO A 230 -24.86 37.29 8.56
CA PRO A 230 -23.83 36.27 8.48
C PRO A 230 -23.75 35.52 7.13
N GLU A 231 -24.79 35.63 6.30
CA GLU A 231 -24.86 34.89 5.01
C GLU A 231 -23.93 35.44 3.92
N LEU A 232 -23.31 36.60 4.12
CA LEU A 232 -22.40 37.22 3.14
C LEU A 232 -20.96 36.61 3.15
N TYR A 233 -20.68 35.71 4.08
CA TYR A 233 -19.33 35.12 4.23
C TYR A 233 -19.26 33.59 4.01
N GLU A 234 -20.37 32.94 3.66
CA GLU A 234 -20.39 31.47 3.49
C GLU A 234 -20.14 30.98 2.03
N GLU A 235 -20.01 31.85 1.04
CA GLU A 235 -19.97 31.39 -0.37
C GLU A 235 -18.58 31.24 -1.01
N ASP A 236 -17.46 31.45 -0.32
CA ASP A 236 -16.13 31.45 -1.01
C ASP A 236 -15.08 30.45 -0.49
N ILE A 237 -15.47 29.42 0.28
CA ILE A 237 -14.52 28.36 0.72
C ILE A 237 -14.80 27.00 0.04
N GLY A 238 -15.64 26.95 -0.97
CA GLY A 238 -16.17 25.71 -1.58
C GLY A 238 -15.50 25.24 -2.86
N ASN A 239 -14.35 25.73 -3.30
CA ASN A 239 -13.71 25.17 -4.50
C ASN A 239 -12.21 25.47 -4.60
N ILE A 240 -11.43 24.90 -3.70
CA ILE A 240 -9.98 24.71 -3.96
C ILE A 240 -9.78 23.22 -4.14
N ASP A 241 -9.88 22.79 -5.38
CA ASP A 241 -9.45 21.46 -5.85
C ASP A 241 -7.92 21.41 -5.73
N PHE A 242 -7.43 20.67 -4.76
CA PHE A 242 -6.01 20.37 -4.62
C PHE A 242 -5.69 19.21 -5.57
N ASP A 243 -5.38 19.53 -6.82
CA ASP A 243 -4.79 18.59 -7.77
C ASP A 243 -3.47 18.04 -7.18
N LYS A 244 -3.50 16.74 -6.88
CA LYS A 244 -2.42 15.96 -6.27
C LYS A 244 -1.39 15.45 -7.27
N ASP A 245 -1.30 16.05 -8.43
CA ASP A 245 -0.34 15.65 -9.45
C ASP A 245 0.56 16.84 -9.77
N ASP A 246 1.74 16.87 -9.16
CA ASP A 246 2.99 17.48 -9.67
C ASP A 246 3.96 17.75 -8.51
N ILE A 247 4.43 16.66 -7.86
CA ILE A 247 5.73 16.72 -7.19
C ILE A 247 6.61 15.62 -7.81
N ASP A 248 7.19 15.97 -8.93
CA ASP A 248 8.28 15.25 -9.56
C ASP A 248 9.57 15.55 -8.76
N PHE A 249 10.04 14.58 -7.97
CA PHE A 249 11.30 14.63 -7.25
C PHE A 249 12.35 13.82 -8.03
N ASP A 250 12.79 14.35 -9.18
CA ASP A 250 14.02 13.90 -9.82
C ASP A 250 14.87 15.12 -10.21
N LYS A 251 15.81 15.46 -9.30
CA LYS A 251 17.17 15.88 -9.63
C LYS A 251 18.01 16.04 -8.36
#